data_2102812de14f00edd5c0f2d89352079c
#
_entry.id   2102812de14f00edd5c0f2d89352079c
#
_cell.length_a   1.000
_cell.length_b   1.000
_cell.length_c   1.000
_cell.angle_alpha   90.00
_cell.angle_beta   90.00
_cell.angle_gamma   90.00
#
_symmetry.space_group_name_H-M   'P 1'
#
loop_
_entity.id
_entity.type
_entity.pdbx_description
1 polymer ?
#
loop_
_entity_poly.entity_id
_entity_poly.type
_entity_poly.pdbx_seq_one_letter_code
_entity_poly.pdbx_strand_id
1 'polypeptide(L)'
;MIEKFIAFLKDNNWKIEENDTKIDVYSNAVLNSYENLPVVFLEFLQKYKSVTSEDETGFFLCVDDYSDESGLAFKWNEFELMSLEAAEGDEDWTNDIKSWWKPKLPFFMSVGGEYLYYAIDTEDGGTILSGYEPEFEEADKVADSFEDFMSKVLSGDIVL
;
A
#
# COMPACT_ATOMS: atom_id res chain seq x y z
N MET A 1 15.05 -2.45 11.12
CA MET A 1 14.35 -3.18 10.03
C MET A 1 14.24 -2.31 8.78
N ILE A 2 13.59 -1.16 8.84
CA ILE A 2 13.38 -0.25 7.69
C ILE A 2 14.68 0.06 6.93
N GLU A 3 15.77 0.39 7.62
CA GLU A 3 17.03 0.74 6.97
C GLU A 3 17.63 -0.41 6.16
N LYS A 4 17.53 -1.65 6.65
CA LYS A 4 17.98 -2.84 5.90
C LYS A 4 17.11 -3.07 4.66
N PHE A 5 15.81 -2.89 4.81
CA PHE A 5 14.85 -3.02 3.72
C PHE A 5 15.12 -1.99 2.61
N ILE A 6 15.32 -0.73 2.99
CA ILE A 6 15.66 0.33 2.04
C ILE A 6 17.02 0.13 1.37
N ALA A 7 18.03 -0.34 2.11
CA ALA A 7 19.32 -0.70 1.52
C ALA A 7 19.16 -1.79 0.46
N PHE A 8 18.38 -2.83 0.77
CA PHE A 8 18.05 -3.89 -0.19
C PHE A 8 17.35 -3.35 -1.44
N LEU A 9 16.37 -2.47 -1.29
CA LEU A 9 15.68 -1.85 -2.43
C LEU A 9 16.65 -1.04 -3.29
N LYS A 10 17.54 -0.24 -2.67
CA LYS A 10 18.59 0.52 -3.39
C LYS A 10 19.55 -0.39 -4.15
N ASP A 11 19.95 -1.51 -3.55
CA ASP A 11 20.81 -2.50 -4.19
C ASP A 11 20.12 -3.20 -5.39
N ASN A 12 18.80 -3.15 -5.44
CA ASN A 12 17.95 -3.65 -6.53
C ASN A 12 17.41 -2.51 -7.44
N ASN A 13 18.13 -1.41 -7.52
CA ASN A 13 17.87 -0.26 -8.42
C ASN A 13 16.56 0.51 -8.14
N TRP A 14 15.99 0.41 -6.94
CA TRP A 14 14.86 1.22 -6.56
C TRP A 14 15.28 2.68 -6.36
N LYS A 15 14.43 3.59 -6.82
CA LYS A 15 14.57 5.04 -6.63
C LYS A 15 13.94 5.41 -5.29
N ILE A 16 14.74 5.99 -4.39
CA ILE A 16 14.30 6.33 -3.03
C ILE A 16 14.57 7.80 -2.77
N GLU A 17 13.53 8.52 -2.40
CA GLU A 17 13.60 9.91 -1.95
C GLU A 17 13.16 10.00 -0.49
N GLU A 18 13.99 10.64 0.35
CA GLU A 18 13.68 10.87 1.76
C GLU A 18 13.02 12.23 1.94
N ASN A 19 12.21 12.38 2.99
CA ASN A 19 11.69 13.67 3.41
C ASN A 19 12.82 14.54 3.99
N ASP A 20 12.87 15.82 3.63
CA ASP A 20 13.86 16.77 4.18
C ASP A 20 13.66 17.02 5.67
N THR A 21 12.42 16.91 6.14
CA THR A 21 12.02 17.12 7.54
C THR A 21 11.01 16.06 7.95
N LYS A 22 10.92 15.82 9.26
CA LYS A 22 9.88 14.94 9.82
C LYS A 22 8.50 15.51 9.54
N ILE A 23 7.67 14.73 8.85
CA ILE A 23 6.29 15.09 8.51
C ILE A 23 5.32 14.56 9.57
N ASP A 24 4.20 15.26 9.75
CA ASP A 24 3.08 14.78 10.52
C ASP A 24 2.17 13.94 9.64
N VAL A 25 2.28 12.61 9.77
CA VAL A 25 1.50 11.65 8.98
C VAL A 25 -0.01 11.83 9.18
N TYR A 26 -0.41 12.18 10.40
CA TYR A 26 -1.83 12.36 10.74
C TYR A 26 -2.43 13.68 10.25
N SER A 27 -1.64 14.59 9.70
CA SER A 27 -2.16 15.74 8.96
C SER A 27 -2.84 15.33 7.64
N ASN A 28 -2.52 14.14 7.12
CA ASN A 28 -3.19 13.56 5.96
C ASN A 28 -4.55 12.97 6.35
N ALA A 29 -5.62 13.45 5.72
CA ALA A 29 -7.00 13.06 6.07
C ALA A 29 -7.30 11.57 5.83
N VAL A 30 -6.72 10.98 4.79
CA VAL A 30 -6.88 9.54 4.49
C VAL A 30 -6.21 8.71 5.59
N LEU A 31 -4.93 8.95 5.86
CA LEU A 31 -4.17 8.21 6.89
C LEU A 31 -4.78 8.39 8.28
N ASN A 32 -5.28 9.58 8.60
CA ASN A 32 -5.94 9.87 9.87
C ASN A 32 -7.29 9.15 10.03
N SER A 33 -7.90 8.69 8.95
CA SER A 33 -9.17 7.94 8.99
C SER A 33 -9.00 6.47 9.40
N TYR A 34 -7.76 5.94 9.34
CA TYR A 34 -7.45 4.58 9.74
C TYR A 34 -6.99 4.53 11.19
N GLU A 35 -7.63 3.67 11.98
CA GLU A 35 -7.20 3.37 13.34
C GLU A 35 -6.15 2.25 13.34
N ASN A 36 -5.25 2.27 14.34
CA ASN A 36 -4.30 1.19 14.59
C ASN A 36 -3.29 0.90 13.46
N LEU A 37 -2.87 1.93 12.70
CA LEU A 37 -1.77 1.75 11.76
C LEU A 37 -0.49 1.34 12.50
N PRO A 38 0.28 0.35 11.98
CA PRO A 38 1.50 -0.10 12.61
C PRO A 38 2.52 1.03 12.79
N VAL A 39 3.15 1.12 13.97
CA VAL A 39 4.13 2.17 14.28
C VAL A 39 5.28 2.19 13.28
N VAL A 40 5.78 1.01 12.89
CA VAL A 40 6.87 0.89 11.91
C VAL A 40 6.46 1.38 10.51
N PHE A 41 5.20 1.20 10.13
CA PHE A 41 4.68 1.78 8.89
C PHE A 41 4.60 3.30 8.97
N LEU A 42 4.17 3.85 10.11
CA LEU A 42 4.17 5.31 10.32
C LEU A 42 5.59 5.90 10.29
N GLU A 43 6.58 5.20 10.86
CA GLU A 43 8.00 5.59 10.77
C GLU A 43 8.50 5.57 9.32
N PHE A 44 8.11 4.58 8.54
CA PHE A 44 8.40 4.51 7.10
C PHE A 44 7.84 5.74 6.37
N LEU A 45 6.56 6.04 6.57
CA LEU A 45 5.88 7.19 5.95
C LEU A 45 6.50 8.54 6.37
N GLN A 46 6.94 8.68 7.62
CA GLN A 46 7.61 9.91 8.09
C GLN A 46 8.95 10.14 7.41
N LYS A 47 9.66 9.08 7.05
CA LYS A 47 11.02 9.17 6.54
C LYS A 47 11.08 9.26 5.02
N TYR A 48 10.21 8.57 4.30
CA TYR A 48 10.31 8.45 2.85
C TYR A 48 9.21 9.21 2.13
N LYS A 49 9.64 9.99 1.12
CA LYS A 49 8.77 10.79 0.27
C LYS A 49 8.36 10.03 -1.00
N SER A 50 9.25 9.18 -1.52
CA SER A 50 9.00 8.34 -2.69
C SER A 50 9.86 7.08 -2.64
N VAL A 51 9.28 5.94 -2.97
CA VAL A 51 9.95 4.64 -3.06
C VAL A 51 9.37 3.90 -4.27
N THR A 52 10.11 3.87 -5.39
CA THR A 52 9.61 3.44 -6.69
C THR A 52 10.61 2.52 -7.37
N SER A 53 10.16 1.47 -8.08
CA SER A 53 11.01 0.62 -8.89
C SER A 53 11.69 1.40 -10.02
N GLU A 54 12.76 0.85 -10.61
CA GLU A 54 13.52 1.49 -11.68
C GLU A 54 12.65 1.89 -12.88
N ASP A 55 11.71 1.03 -13.25
CA ASP A 55 10.76 1.21 -14.36
C ASP A 55 9.47 1.95 -13.97
N GLU A 56 9.35 2.35 -12.68
CA GLU A 56 8.21 3.09 -12.12
C GLU A 56 6.88 2.32 -12.15
N THR A 57 6.92 1.00 -12.30
CA THR A 57 5.72 0.15 -12.31
C THR A 57 5.36 -0.44 -10.96
N GLY A 58 6.33 -0.52 -10.03
CA GLY A 58 6.13 -0.89 -8.63
C GLY A 58 6.44 0.29 -7.71
N PHE A 59 5.55 0.61 -6.78
CA PHE A 59 5.74 1.74 -5.89
C PHE A 59 5.07 1.55 -4.53
N PHE A 60 5.78 2.02 -3.50
CA PHE A 60 5.19 2.18 -2.17
C PHE A 60 4.45 3.51 -2.11
N LEU A 61 3.24 3.48 -1.56
CA LEU A 61 2.48 4.69 -1.33
C LEU A 61 3.07 5.45 -0.13
N CYS A 62 3.45 6.68 -0.35
CA CYS A 62 3.94 7.62 0.64
C CYS A 62 2.85 8.65 1.01
N VAL A 63 3.11 9.55 1.96
CA VAL A 63 2.06 10.44 2.49
C VAL A 63 1.35 11.25 1.41
N ASP A 64 2.10 11.79 0.45
CA ASP A 64 1.53 12.62 -0.62
C ASP A 64 0.64 11.82 -1.59
N ASP A 65 0.84 10.50 -1.66
CA ASP A 65 0.04 9.62 -2.52
C ASP A 65 -1.36 9.37 -1.94
N TYR A 66 -1.54 9.50 -0.63
CA TYR A 66 -2.83 9.37 0.04
C TYR A 66 -3.63 10.68 -0.04
N SER A 67 -3.93 11.09 -1.27
CA SER A 67 -4.70 12.30 -1.55
C SER A 67 -5.45 12.12 -2.86
N ASP A 68 -6.67 12.65 -2.93
CA ASP A 68 -7.43 12.70 -4.19
C ASP A 68 -6.81 13.68 -5.20
N GLU A 69 -5.88 14.53 -4.74
CA GLU A 69 -5.21 15.56 -5.53
C GLU A 69 -3.76 15.17 -5.92
N SER A 70 -3.34 13.91 -5.67
CA SER A 70 -1.94 13.48 -5.88
C SER A 70 -1.45 13.65 -7.33
N GLY A 71 -2.35 13.74 -8.31
CA GLY A 71 -1.99 13.83 -9.74
C GLY A 71 -1.41 12.54 -10.32
N LEU A 72 -1.32 11.47 -9.55
CA LEU A 72 -0.92 10.15 -10.01
C LEU A 72 -1.96 9.56 -10.96
N ALA A 73 -1.50 8.80 -11.97
CA ALA A 73 -2.37 8.04 -12.85
C ALA A 73 -3.15 6.96 -12.10
N PHE A 74 -2.54 6.38 -11.05
CA PHE A 74 -3.17 5.43 -10.14
C PHE A 74 -3.33 6.08 -8.77
N LYS A 75 -4.58 6.20 -8.30
CA LYS A 75 -4.90 6.69 -6.96
C LYS A 75 -4.55 5.63 -5.91
N TRP A 76 -4.37 6.05 -4.66
CA TRP A 76 -4.11 5.13 -3.54
C TRP A 76 -5.21 4.06 -3.37
N ASN A 77 -6.46 4.37 -3.73
CA ASN A 77 -7.62 3.48 -3.71
C ASN A 77 -8.08 3.05 -5.11
N GLU A 78 -7.20 3.08 -6.11
CA GLU A 78 -7.55 2.81 -7.51
C GLU A 78 -8.22 1.46 -7.70
N PHE A 79 -7.74 0.41 -7.01
CA PHE A 79 -8.29 -0.93 -7.17
C PHE A 79 -9.68 -1.08 -6.54
N GLU A 80 -9.95 -0.38 -5.44
CA GLU A 80 -11.33 -0.24 -4.94
C GLU A 80 -12.23 0.45 -5.97
N LEU A 81 -11.77 1.54 -6.58
CA LEU A 81 -12.54 2.27 -7.60
C LEU A 81 -12.82 1.40 -8.82
N MET A 82 -11.86 0.59 -9.27
CA MET A 82 -12.04 -0.36 -10.39
C MET A 82 -13.09 -1.43 -10.03
N SER A 83 -13.07 -1.97 -8.81
CA SER A 83 -14.09 -2.92 -8.35
C SER A 83 -15.47 -2.28 -8.27
N LEU A 84 -15.56 -1.03 -7.80
CA LEU A 84 -16.82 -0.29 -7.74
C LEU A 84 -17.40 0.01 -9.13
N GLU A 85 -16.54 0.33 -10.10
CA GLU A 85 -16.95 0.50 -11.50
C GLU A 85 -17.52 -0.81 -12.07
N ALA A 86 -16.88 -1.95 -11.80
CA ALA A 86 -17.38 -3.26 -12.22
C ALA A 86 -18.73 -3.63 -11.58
N ALA A 87 -19.00 -3.14 -10.37
CA ALA A 87 -20.24 -3.36 -9.63
C ALA A 87 -21.34 -2.32 -9.94
N GLU A 88 -21.13 -1.43 -10.93
CA GLU A 88 -22.10 -0.40 -11.28
C GLU A 88 -23.48 -1.00 -11.59
N GLY A 89 -24.50 -0.50 -10.89
CA GLY A 89 -25.89 -0.98 -11.01
C GLY A 89 -26.27 -2.12 -10.05
N ASP A 90 -25.30 -2.67 -9.28
CA ASP A 90 -25.54 -3.64 -8.21
C ASP A 90 -25.22 -3.01 -6.85
N GLU A 91 -26.25 -2.57 -6.12
CA GLU A 91 -26.10 -1.86 -4.86
C GLU A 91 -25.53 -2.77 -3.76
N ASP A 92 -25.96 -4.04 -3.70
CA ASP A 92 -25.49 -5.00 -2.68
C ASP A 92 -24.00 -5.30 -2.89
N TRP A 93 -23.57 -5.57 -4.12
CA TRP A 93 -22.17 -5.78 -4.44
C TRP A 93 -21.31 -4.54 -4.18
N THR A 94 -21.80 -3.36 -4.55
CA THR A 94 -21.14 -2.08 -4.25
C THR A 94 -20.91 -1.90 -2.74
N ASN A 95 -21.89 -2.22 -1.90
CA ASN A 95 -21.77 -2.12 -0.45
C ASN A 95 -20.79 -3.15 0.13
N ASP A 96 -20.79 -4.37 -0.41
CA ASP A 96 -19.83 -5.40 -0.01
C ASP A 96 -18.38 -4.99 -0.31
N ILE A 97 -18.12 -4.43 -1.49
CA ILE A 97 -16.79 -3.89 -1.88
C ILE A 97 -16.34 -2.80 -0.90
N LYS A 98 -17.17 -1.79 -0.65
CA LYS A 98 -16.85 -0.70 0.27
C LYS A 98 -16.58 -1.20 1.69
N SER A 99 -17.37 -2.15 2.17
CA SER A 99 -17.20 -2.74 3.50
C SER A 99 -15.91 -3.54 3.61
N TRP A 100 -15.55 -4.26 2.55
CA TRP A 100 -14.32 -5.05 2.51
C TRP A 100 -13.07 -4.16 2.55
N TRP A 101 -13.04 -3.07 1.75
CA TRP A 101 -11.90 -2.16 1.68
C TRP A 101 -11.74 -1.25 2.90
N LYS A 102 -12.82 -0.97 3.62
CA LYS A 102 -12.84 0.01 4.70
C LYS A 102 -11.69 -0.13 5.72
N PRO A 103 -11.35 -1.33 6.26
CA PRO A 103 -10.23 -1.49 7.19
C PRO A 103 -8.89 -1.70 6.50
N LYS A 104 -8.83 -1.74 5.17
CA LYS A 104 -7.64 -2.14 4.42
C LYS A 104 -7.00 -0.95 3.74
N LEU A 105 -5.77 -0.64 4.17
CA LEU A 105 -4.99 0.46 3.62
C LEU A 105 -3.96 -0.10 2.62
N PRO A 106 -4.13 0.08 1.30
CA PRO A 106 -3.07 -0.23 0.35
C PRO A 106 -1.82 0.59 0.65
N PHE A 107 -0.64 -0.05 0.61
CA PHE A 107 0.64 0.63 0.81
C PHE A 107 1.65 0.35 -0.31
N PHE A 108 1.36 -0.60 -1.17
CA PHE A 108 2.17 -0.94 -2.33
C PHE A 108 1.27 -1.29 -3.52
N MET A 109 1.68 -0.84 -4.70
CA MET A 109 1.04 -1.18 -5.97
C MET A 109 2.07 -1.59 -7.00
N SER A 110 1.74 -2.61 -7.80
CA SER A 110 2.45 -3.01 -9.00
C SER A 110 1.51 -2.95 -10.20
N VAL A 111 1.89 -2.19 -11.20
CA VAL A 111 1.05 -1.90 -12.39
C VAL A 111 1.77 -2.19 -13.71
N GLY A 112 2.92 -2.84 -13.67
CA GLY A 112 3.74 -3.17 -14.83
C GLY A 112 3.33 -4.42 -15.62
N GLY A 113 2.32 -5.13 -15.14
CA GLY A 113 1.79 -6.35 -15.73
C GLY A 113 0.39 -6.58 -15.22
N GLU A 114 0.13 -7.73 -14.59
CA GLU A 114 -1.06 -7.94 -13.79
C GLU A 114 -1.04 -6.97 -12.59
N TYR A 115 -2.15 -6.27 -12.36
CA TYR A 115 -2.25 -5.33 -11.25
C TYR A 115 -2.30 -6.08 -9.92
N LEU A 116 -1.41 -5.70 -9.01
CA LEU A 116 -1.24 -6.30 -7.70
C LEU A 116 -1.08 -5.21 -6.63
N TYR A 117 -1.55 -5.49 -5.43
CA TYR A 117 -1.32 -4.63 -4.27
C TYR A 117 -0.93 -5.43 -3.02
N TYR A 118 -0.32 -4.72 -2.08
CA TYR A 118 -0.25 -5.13 -0.68
C TYR A 118 -0.97 -4.09 0.18
N ALA A 119 -1.77 -4.57 1.13
CA ALA A 119 -2.54 -3.71 2.03
C ALA A 119 -2.39 -4.14 3.49
N ILE A 120 -2.44 -3.17 4.40
CA ILE A 120 -2.52 -3.39 5.85
C ILE A 120 -3.99 -3.57 6.22
N ASP A 121 -4.34 -4.68 6.86
CA ASP A 121 -5.65 -4.88 7.48
C ASP A 121 -5.61 -4.37 8.93
N THR A 122 -6.21 -3.21 9.17
CA THR A 122 -6.19 -2.55 10.48
C THR A 122 -7.14 -3.19 11.50
N GLU A 123 -8.11 -3.98 11.06
CA GLU A 123 -9.02 -4.74 11.93
C GLU A 123 -8.45 -6.11 12.30
N ASP A 124 -7.51 -6.65 11.51
CA ASP A 124 -6.83 -7.92 11.82
C ASP A 124 -5.38 -7.69 12.30
N GLY A 125 -5.21 -6.76 13.24
CA GLY A 125 -3.92 -6.55 13.94
C GLY A 125 -2.79 -6.01 13.06
N GLY A 126 -3.07 -5.49 11.88
CA GLY A 126 -2.06 -4.97 10.95
C GLY A 126 -1.42 -6.05 10.07
N THR A 127 -2.12 -7.16 9.86
CA THR A 127 -1.68 -8.20 8.91
C THR A 127 -1.61 -7.64 7.49
N ILE A 128 -0.78 -8.25 6.65
CA ILE A 128 -0.59 -7.83 5.27
C ILE A 128 -1.31 -8.80 4.34
N LEU A 129 -2.17 -8.21 3.51
CA LEU A 129 -2.89 -8.92 2.46
C LEU A 129 -2.26 -8.61 1.10
N SER A 130 -2.32 -9.58 0.19
CA SER A 130 -2.01 -9.43 -1.23
C SER A 130 -3.23 -9.77 -2.06
N GLY A 131 -3.61 -8.87 -2.95
CA GLY A 131 -4.65 -9.09 -3.94
C GLY A 131 -4.19 -8.66 -5.33
N TYR A 132 -4.84 -9.17 -6.37
CA TYR A 132 -4.51 -8.89 -7.76
C TYR A 132 -5.78 -8.93 -8.64
N GLU A 133 -5.65 -8.33 -9.81
CA GLU A 133 -6.74 -8.30 -10.79
C GLU A 133 -7.10 -9.70 -11.32
N PRO A 134 -8.37 -9.93 -11.74
CA PRO A 134 -9.46 -8.94 -11.72
C PRO A 134 -10.25 -8.89 -10.40
N GLU A 135 -9.96 -9.76 -9.45
CA GLU A 135 -10.76 -9.97 -8.23
C GLU A 135 -9.99 -9.49 -7.00
N PHE A 136 -9.85 -8.15 -6.89
CA PHE A 136 -9.03 -7.51 -5.85
C PHE A 136 -9.45 -7.83 -4.42
N GLU A 137 -10.72 -8.16 -4.19
CA GLU A 137 -11.26 -8.52 -2.87
C GLU A 137 -11.00 -10.00 -2.50
N GLU A 138 -10.54 -10.83 -3.45
CA GLU A 138 -10.04 -12.17 -3.18
C GLU A 138 -8.54 -12.10 -2.83
N ALA A 139 -8.23 -11.70 -1.59
CA ALA A 139 -6.88 -11.44 -1.13
C ALA A 139 -6.40 -12.50 -0.13
N ASP A 140 -5.11 -12.83 -0.22
CA ASP A 140 -4.45 -13.76 0.68
C ASP A 140 -3.61 -13.02 1.73
N LYS A 141 -3.60 -13.54 2.96
CA LYS A 141 -2.66 -13.08 3.97
C LYS A 141 -1.24 -13.55 3.63
N VAL A 142 -0.31 -12.61 3.47
CA VAL A 142 1.07 -12.88 3.09
C VAL A 142 2.09 -12.60 4.20
N ALA A 143 1.73 -11.76 5.18
CA ALA A 143 2.58 -11.49 6.32
C ALA A 143 1.75 -11.15 7.58
N ASP A 144 2.35 -11.37 8.76
CA ASP A 144 1.70 -11.12 10.04
C ASP A 144 1.79 -9.65 10.48
N SER A 145 2.70 -8.89 9.91
CA SER A 145 2.91 -7.46 10.17
C SER A 145 3.70 -6.80 9.06
N PHE A 146 3.83 -5.47 9.10
CA PHE A 146 4.67 -4.73 8.16
C PHE A 146 6.16 -5.09 8.30
N GLU A 147 6.63 -5.39 9.51
CA GLU A 147 7.98 -5.90 9.75
C GLU A 147 8.20 -7.30 9.16
N ASP A 148 7.22 -8.19 9.31
CA ASP A 148 7.25 -9.54 8.73
C ASP A 148 7.25 -9.46 7.20
N PHE A 149 6.45 -8.56 6.62
CA PHE A 149 6.46 -8.28 5.18
C PHE A 149 7.84 -7.87 4.69
N MET A 150 8.48 -6.88 5.34
CA MET A 150 9.85 -6.47 4.98
C MET A 150 10.85 -7.61 5.12
N SER A 151 10.71 -8.44 6.16
CA SER A 151 11.58 -9.61 6.36
C SER A 151 11.43 -10.65 5.25
N LYS A 152 10.20 -10.89 4.79
CA LYS A 152 9.90 -11.81 3.69
C LYS A 152 10.38 -11.29 2.33
N VAL A 153 10.36 -9.99 2.11
CA VAL A 153 10.99 -9.39 0.92
C VAL A 153 12.51 -9.57 0.99
N LEU A 154 13.12 -9.33 2.15
CA LEU A 154 14.57 -9.51 2.33
C LEU A 154 15.02 -10.96 2.16
N SER A 155 14.20 -11.94 2.53
CA SER A 155 14.49 -13.37 2.35
C SER A 155 14.18 -13.89 0.94
N GLY A 156 13.43 -13.13 0.15
CA GLY A 156 12.98 -13.54 -1.18
C GLY A 156 11.69 -14.39 -1.17
N ASP A 157 11.01 -14.50 -0.02
CA ASP A 157 9.71 -15.17 0.09
C ASP A 157 8.58 -14.33 -0.52
N ILE A 158 8.77 -13.00 -0.56
CA ILE A 158 7.94 -12.05 -1.30
C ILE A 158 8.83 -11.34 -2.32
N VAL A 159 8.38 -11.32 -3.57
CA VAL A 159 9.02 -10.60 -4.68
C VAL A 159 8.17 -9.38 -5.03
N LEU A 160 8.80 -8.20 -5.11
CA LEU A 160 8.17 -6.91 -5.46
C LEU A 160 8.23 -6.67 -6.97
#